data_77d8ee759daf48bac1d135f652bd9c47
#
_entry.id   77d8ee759daf48bac1d135f652bd9c47
#
_cell.length_a   1.000
_cell.length_b   1.000
_cell.length_c   1.000
_cell.angle_alpha   90.00
_cell.angle_beta   90.00
_cell.angle_gamma   90.00
#
_symmetry.space_group_name_H-M   'P 1'
#
loop_
_entity.id
_entity.type
_entity.pdbx_description
1 polymer ?
#
loop_
_entity_poly.entity_id
_entity_poly.type
_entity_poly.pdbx_seq_one_letter_code
_entity_poly.pdbx_strand_id
1 'polypeptide(L)'
;LTAGKTFILGYTDEKNNIYIADKYNPVIIFDDFTSGNHWIDFDFKIKSSAMKILKPKGNINFRYCYYYMQTINIDTTEHKRLWISKYSQIEIPVPPIQVQEYVVSVLDKFETLINDISTGIPKEIELRQKQYEYYREKLLNFKK
;
A
#
# COMPACT_ATOMS: atom_id res chain seq x y z
N LEU A 1 4.72 -4.21 13.68
CA LEU A 1 4.36 -3.17 12.70
C LEU A 1 3.08 -2.43 13.07
N THR A 2 2.85 -1.28 12.45
CA THR A 2 1.57 -0.58 12.33
C THR A 2 1.32 -0.19 10.88
N ALA A 3 0.06 0.06 10.51
CA ALA A 3 -0.27 0.59 9.19
C ALA A 3 -0.36 2.13 9.17
N GLY A 4 -0.13 2.81 10.30
CA GLY A 4 -0.07 4.25 10.40
C GLY A 4 1.25 4.85 9.91
N LYS A 5 1.45 6.15 10.14
CA LYS A 5 2.67 6.88 9.73
C LYS A 5 3.96 6.27 10.29
N THR A 6 3.92 5.74 11.51
CA THR A 6 5.04 5.03 12.11
C THR A 6 4.94 3.55 11.74
N PHE A 7 5.40 3.20 10.56
CA PHE A 7 5.28 1.85 10.00
C PHE A 7 6.00 0.78 10.81
N ILE A 8 7.28 0.96 11.10
CA ILE A 8 8.08 0.06 11.92
C ILE A 8 8.17 0.63 13.34
N LEU A 9 7.55 -0.04 14.30
CA LEU A 9 7.63 0.32 15.71
C LEU A 9 8.92 -0.15 16.38
N GLY A 10 9.54 -1.18 15.85
CA GLY A 10 10.75 -1.79 16.38
C GLY A 10 10.90 -3.24 15.93
N TYR A 11 11.93 -3.88 16.44
CA TYR A 11 12.25 -5.28 16.18
C TYR A 11 11.95 -6.11 17.42
N THR A 12 11.76 -7.42 17.25
CA THR A 12 11.47 -8.35 18.33
C THR A 12 12.12 -9.70 18.05
N ASP A 13 12.61 -10.34 19.10
CA ASP A 13 13.12 -11.72 19.06
C ASP A 13 12.03 -12.76 19.39
N GLU A 14 10.80 -12.32 19.63
CA GLU A 14 9.66 -13.19 19.88
C GLU A 14 9.35 -14.03 18.64
N LYS A 15 9.23 -15.35 18.85
CA LYS A 15 8.93 -16.31 17.77
C LYS A 15 7.43 -16.64 17.65
N ASN A 16 6.62 -16.25 18.63
CA ASN A 16 5.19 -16.52 18.64
C ASN A 16 4.39 -15.39 18.01
N ASN A 17 3.30 -15.74 17.31
CA ASN A 17 2.41 -14.80 16.66
C ASN A 17 3.11 -13.93 15.59
N ILE A 18 4.07 -14.52 14.90
CA ILE A 18 4.69 -13.93 13.71
C ILE A 18 3.82 -14.27 12.51
N TYR A 19 3.47 -13.27 11.74
CA TYR A 19 2.83 -13.45 10.44
C TYR A 19 3.92 -13.65 9.39
N ILE A 20 3.83 -14.76 8.67
CA ILE A 20 4.80 -15.12 7.64
C ILE A 20 4.38 -14.48 6.34
N ALA A 21 5.25 -13.62 5.81
CA ALA A 21 5.12 -13.02 4.49
C ALA A 21 6.48 -12.98 3.80
N ASP A 22 6.48 -13.08 2.50
CA ASP A 22 7.68 -13.03 1.67
C ASP A 22 7.38 -12.40 0.30
N LYS A 23 8.39 -12.30 -0.55
CA LYS A 23 8.27 -11.73 -1.90
C LYS A 23 7.26 -12.47 -2.79
N TYR A 24 7.01 -13.75 -2.53
CA TYR A 24 6.08 -14.58 -3.31
C TYR A 24 4.67 -14.57 -2.73
N ASN A 25 4.57 -14.31 -1.42
CA ASN A 25 3.32 -14.25 -0.66
C ASN A 25 3.22 -12.94 0.13
N PRO A 26 3.23 -11.80 -0.54
CA PRO A 26 3.13 -10.51 0.12
C PRO A 26 1.72 -10.28 0.64
N VAL A 27 1.60 -9.35 1.57
CA VAL A 27 0.32 -8.89 2.09
C VAL A 27 0.28 -7.36 2.13
N ILE A 28 -0.93 -6.80 2.21
CA ILE A 28 -1.12 -5.40 2.54
C ILE A 28 -1.65 -5.34 3.95
N ILE A 29 -1.01 -4.55 4.82
CA ILE A 29 -1.60 -4.20 6.11
C ILE A 29 -2.37 -2.89 5.95
N PHE A 30 -3.56 -2.83 6.57
CA PHE A 30 -4.46 -1.69 6.51
C PHE A 30 -4.88 -1.27 7.92
N ASP A 31 -4.81 0.03 8.21
CA ASP A 31 -5.28 0.60 9.47
C ASP A 31 -6.74 1.03 9.37
N ASP A 32 -7.56 0.45 10.24
CA ASP A 32 -9.02 0.62 10.24
C ASP A 32 -9.48 2.02 10.68
N PHE A 33 -8.60 2.85 11.21
CA PHE A 33 -8.92 4.21 11.65
C PHE A 33 -8.34 5.32 10.76
N THR A 34 -7.17 5.08 10.20
CA THR A 34 -6.44 6.09 9.42
C THR A 34 -6.48 5.86 7.91
N SER A 35 -7.04 4.72 7.47
CA SER A 35 -6.96 4.20 6.10
C SER A 35 -5.52 4.01 5.57
N GLY A 36 -4.51 4.18 6.42
CA GLY A 36 -3.11 3.92 6.08
C GLY A 36 -2.92 2.47 5.65
N ASN A 37 -2.08 2.26 4.65
CA ASN A 37 -1.80 0.92 4.17
C ASN A 37 -0.35 0.79 3.71
N HIS A 38 0.25 -0.40 3.92
CA HIS A 38 1.62 -0.70 3.57
C HIS A 38 1.74 -2.08 2.95
N TRP A 39 2.61 -2.18 1.96
CA TRP A 39 3.04 -3.44 1.35
C TRP A 39 4.05 -4.15 2.25
N ILE A 40 3.84 -5.44 2.52
CA ILE A 40 4.70 -6.26 3.37
C ILE A 40 5.09 -7.53 2.63
N ASP A 41 6.38 -7.75 2.49
CA ASP A 41 6.99 -8.92 1.88
C ASP A 41 8.07 -9.55 2.79
N PHE A 42 7.91 -9.38 4.10
CA PHE A 42 8.77 -9.93 5.14
C PHE A 42 7.96 -10.33 6.38
N ASP A 43 8.52 -11.20 7.21
CA ASP A 43 7.87 -11.66 8.45
C ASP A 43 7.67 -10.53 9.44
N PHE A 44 6.50 -10.48 10.08
CA PHE A 44 6.16 -9.38 10.96
C PHE A 44 5.21 -9.78 12.10
N LYS A 45 5.19 -8.95 13.13
CA LYS A 45 4.24 -9.04 14.24
C LYS A 45 3.36 -7.81 14.30
N ILE A 46 2.07 -8.03 14.53
CA ILE A 46 1.07 -6.98 14.73
C ILE A 46 0.76 -6.86 16.22
N LYS A 47 0.62 -5.62 16.71
CA LYS A 47 0.17 -5.35 18.09
C LYS A 47 -1.25 -4.79 18.17
N SER A 48 -1.87 -4.44 17.06
CA SER A 48 -3.17 -3.75 17.04
C SER A 48 -4.25 -4.61 16.39
N SER A 49 -5.39 -4.77 17.09
CA SER A 49 -6.60 -5.38 16.52
C SER A 49 -7.31 -4.51 15.47
N ALA A 50 -6.89 -3.25 15.33
CA ALA A 50 -7.39 -2.34 14.31
C ALA A 50 -6.76 -2.57 12.93
N MET A 51 -5.69 -3.37 12.86
CA MET A 51 -5.05 -3.69 11.59
C MET A 51 -5.75 -4.85 10.90
N LYS A 52 -5.95 -4.70 9.60
CA LYS A 52 -6.39 -5.76 8.68
C LYS A 52 -5.20 -6.24 7.86
N ILE A 53 -5.16 -7.53 7.60
CA ILE A 53 -4.21 -8.13 6.66
C ILE A 53 -5.00 -8.52 5.42
N LEU A 54 -4.64 -7.93 4.29
CA LEU A 54 -5.30 -8.18 3.01
C LEU A 54 -4.44 -9.11 2.16
N LYS A 55 -5.14 -10.01 1.47
CA LYS A 55 -4.56 -10.93 0.48
C LYS A 55 -5.35 -10.84 -0.83
N PRO A 56 -4.72 -11.12 -1.97
CA PRO A 56 -5.44 -11.15 -3.24
C PRO A 56 -6.48 -12.27 -3.25
N LYS A 57 -7.57 -12.03 -3.96
CA LYS A 57 -8.58 -13.03 -4.26
C LYS A 57 -8.85 -13.04 -5.76
N GLY A 58 -8.76 -14.21 -6.39
CA GLY A 58 -8.94 -14.32 -7.83
C GLY A 58 -7.68 -13.89 -8.63
N ASN A 59 -7.87 -13.67 -9.93
CA ASN A 59 -6.80 -13.35 -10.86
C ASN A 59 -6.64 -11.83 -11.02
N ILE A 60 -6.05 -11.20 -10.01
CA ILE A 60 -5.74 -9.77 -9.99
C ILE A 60 -4.27 -9.56 -9.62
N ASN A 61 -3.62 -8.60 -10.24
CA ASN A 61 -2.29 -8.18 -9.80
C ASN A 61 -2.40 -7.46 -8.47
N PHE A 62 -1.89 -8.08 -7.40
CA PHE A 62 -2.05 -7.56 -6.05
C PHE A 62 -1.27 -6.26 -5.81
N ARG A 63 -0.15 -6.07 -6.49
CA ARG A 63 0.63 -4.83 -6.46
C ARG A 63 -0.14 -3.69 -7.12
N TYR A 64 -0.91 -3.97 -8.18
CA TYR A 64 -1.84 -3.01 -8.77
C TYR A 64 -2.90 -2.54 -7.77
N CYS A 65 -3.50 -3.49 -7.01
CA CYS A 65 -4.45 -3.13 -5.94
C CYS A 65 -3.80 -2.22 -4.90
N TYR A 66 -2.57 -2.53 -4.48
CA TYR A 66 -1.83 -1.70 -3.53
C TYR A 66 -1.66 -0.27 -4.03
N TYR A 67 -1.20 -0.09 -5.25
CA TYR A 67 -1.05 1.25 -5.83
C TYR A 67 -2.38 2.00 -5.96
N TYR A 68 -3.44 1.29 -6.35
CA TYR A 68 -4.77 1.91 -6.38
C TYR A 68 -5.24 2.34 -4.99
N MET A 69 -5.02 1.53 -3.97
CA MET A 69 -5.35 1.88 -2.58
C MET A 69 -4.66 3.17 -2.11
N GLN A 70 -3.47 3.50 -2.64
CA GLN A 70 -2.77 4.75 -2.33
C GLN A 70 -3.46 6.00 -2.90
N THR A 71 -4.36 5.85 -3.86
CA THR A 71 -5.13 6.98 -4.45
C THR A 71 -6.45 7.23 -3.73
N ILE A 72 -6.88 6.32 -2.85
CA ILE A 72 -8.17 6.41 -2.16
C ILE A 72 -8.07 7.38 -0.99
N ASN A 73 -8.77 8.50 -1.09
CA ASN A 73 -8.92 9.46 0.00
C ASN A 73 -10.24 9.23 0.73
N ILE A 74 -10.17 8.95 2.03
CA ILE A 74 -11.33 8.84 2.91
C ILE A 74 -11.20 9.84 4.05
N ASP A 75 -12.29 10.51 4.36
CA ASP A 75 -12.36 11.34 5.55
C ASP A 75 -12.27 10.47 6.82
N THR A 76 -11.24 10.72 7.60
CA THR A 76 -10.91 10.00 8.84
C THR A 76 -11.20 10.81 10.11
N THR A 77 -11.84 11.97 9.99
CA THR A 77 -12.09 12.90 11.11
C THR A 77 -12.98 12.31 12.19
N GLU A 78 -13.88 11.40 11.85
CA GLU A 78 -14.82 10.79 12.80
C GLU A 78 -14.19 9.72 13.71
N HIS A 79 -12.93 9.34 13.55
CA HIS A 79 -12.26 8.29 14.31
C HIS A 79 -13.03 6.95 14.41
N LYS A 80 -13.82 6.62 13.40
CA LYS A 80 -14.57 5.36 13.31
C LYS A 80 -13.81 4.32 12.50
N ARG A 81 -14.16 3.05 12.70
CA ARG A 81 -13.62 1.96 11.87
C ARG A 81 -14.11 2.08 10.43
N LEU A 82 -13.18 2.13 9.50
CA LEU A 82 -13.43 2.44 8.09
C LEU A 82 -13.67 1.20 7.23
N TRP A 83 -13.08 0.04 7.61
CA TRP A 83 -13.08 -1.15 6.75
C TRP A 83 -14.49 -1.58 6.35
N ILE A 84 -15.33 -1.93 7.34
CA ILE A 84 -16.68 -2.46 7.09
C ILE A 84 -17.63 -1.38 6.55
N SER A 85 -17.53 -0.17 7.09
CA SER A 85 -18.49 0.91 6.81
C SER A 85 -18.28 1.59 5.46
N LYS A 86 -17.05 1.66 4.99
CA LYS A 86 -16.69 2.44 3.80
C LYS A 86 -15.72 1.69 2.88
N TYR A 87 -14.58 1.25 3.40
CA TYR A 87 -13.44 0.86 2.56
C TYR A 87 -13.65 -0.44 1.78
N SER A 88 -14.24 -1.46 2.41
CA SER A 88 -14.51 -2.76 1.76
C SER A 88 -15.58 -2.70 0.66
N GLN A 89 -16.28 -1.57 0.53
CA GLN A 89 -17.32 -1.36 -0.47
C GLN A 89 -16.83 -0.52 -1.66
N ILE A 90 -15.59 -0.05 -1.62
CA ILE A 90 -15.01 0.72 -2.72
C ILE A 90 -14.74 -0.22 -3.89
N GLU A 91 -15.37 0.06 -5.00
CA GLU A 91 -15.09 -0.61 -6.26
C GLU A 91 -13.85 -0.02 -6.90
N ILE A 92 -12.90 -0.89 -7.25
CA ILE A 92 -11.70 -0.51 -8.00
C ILE A 92 -11.84 -0.99 -9.45
N PRO A 93 -11.42 -0.19 -10.44
CA PRO A 93 -11.40 -0.64 -11.83
C PRO A 93 -10.35 -1.76 -11.99
N VAL A 94 -10.74 -2.84 -12.64
CA VAL A 94 -9.86 -3.99 -12.90
C VAL A 94 -9.69 -4.14 -14.42
N PRO A 95 -8.72 -3.45 -15.03
CA PRO A 95 -8.43 -3.61 -16.44
C PRO A 95 -7.82 -4.99 -16.73
N PRO A 96 -7.65 -5.38 -18.01
CA PRO A 96 -6.96 -6.61 -18.37
C PRO A 96 -5.61 -6.75 -17.69
N ILE A 97 -5.21 -7.99 -17.36
CA ILE A 97 -4.02 -8.26 -16.55
C ILE A 97 -2.75 -7.61 -17.13
N GLN A 98 -2.60 -7.58 -18.46
CA GLN A 98 -1.47 -6.95 -19.13
C GLN A 98 -1.38 -5.45 -18.84
N VAL A 99 -2.53 -4.77 -18.71
CA VAL A 99 -2.58 -3.34 -18.36
C VAL A 99 -2.19 -3.15 -16.89
N GLN A 100 -2.67 -4.03 -16.00
CA GLN A 100 -2.27 -4.01 -14.57
C GLN A 100 -0.75 -4.20 -14.43
N GLU A 101 -0.16 -5.17 -15.13
CA GLU A 101 1.29 -5.44 -15.13
C GLU A 101 2.08 -4.24 -15.65
N TYR A 102 1.63 -3.62 -16.73
CA TYR A 102 2.26 -2.41 -17.26
C TYR A 102 2.25 -1.28 -16.24
N VAL A 103 1.09 -0.98 -15.64
CA VAL A 103 0.96 0.06 -14.59
C VAL A 103 1.91 -0.22 -13.44
N VAL A 104 1.94 -1.45 -12.93
CA VAL A 104 2.84 -1.87 -11.83
C VAL A 104 4.29 -1.68 -12.23
N SER A 105 4.69 -2.10 -13.43
CA SER A 105 6.08 -1.97 -13.90
C SER A 105 6.58 -0.53 -13.94
N VAL A 106 5.69 0.42 -14.28
CA VAL A 106 6.01 1.85 -14.29
C VAL A 106 6.12 2.40 -12.88
N LEU A 107 5.14 2.09 -12.02
CA LEU A 107 5.10 2.62 -10.65
C LEU A 107 6.22 2.04 -9.77
N ASP A 108 6.57 0.75 -9.92
CA ASP A 108 7.70 0.13 -9.22
C ASP A 108 9.03 0.80 -9.59
N LYS A 109 9.23 1.18 -10.85
CA LYS A 109 10.42 1.94 -11.26
C LYS A 109 10.50 3.31 -10.58
N PHE A 110 9.38 4.02 -10.48
CA PHE A 110 9.36 5.30 -9.77
C PHE A 110 9.62 5.11 -8.28
N GLU A 111 9.02 4.11 -7.64
CA GLU A 111 9.25 3.81 -6.23
C GLU A 111 10.73 3.47 -5.96
N THR A 112 11.35 2.66 -6.82
CA THR A 112 12.78 2.36 -6.74
C THR A 112 13.62 3.64 -6.85
N LEU A 113 13.35 4.48 -7.84
CA LEU A 113 14.07 5.76 -8.02
C LEU A 113 13.95 6.69 -6.81
N ILE A 114 12.76 6.77 -6.20
CA ILE A 114 12.54 7.58 -4.99
C ILE A 114 13.37 7.03 -3.82
N ASN A 115 13.37 5.72 -3.64
CA ASN A 115 14.10 5.07 -2.56
C ASN A 115 15.62 5.19 -2.72
N ASP A 116 16.13 5.06 -3.96
CA ASP A 116 17.56 5.20 -4.26
C ASP A 116 18.03 6.66 -4.07
N ILE A 117 17.18 7.64 -4.39
CA ILE A 117 17.50 9.07 -4.26
C ILE A 117 17.40 9.55 -2.81
N SER A 118 16.66 8.84 -1.96
CA SER A 118 16.44 9.22 -0.54
C SER A 118 17.72 9.37 0.29
N THR A 119 18.86 8.96 -0.27
CA THR A 119 20.19 9.06 0.37
C THR A 119 20.99 10.32 -0.01
N GLY A 120 20.54 11.13 -0.98
CA GLY A 120 21.43 12.15 -1.53
C GLY A 120 20.98 13.62 -1.61
N ILE A 121 19.75 13.94 -2.06
CA ILE A 121 19.40 15.34 -2.38
C ILE A 121 17.93 15.67 -2.03
N PRO A 122 17.65 16.37 -0.95
CA PRO A 122 16.27 16.61 -0.47
C PRO A 122 15.32 17.28 -1.48
N LYS A 123 15.82 18.23 -2.27
CA LYS A 123 14.99 18.93 -3.27
C LYS A 123 14.63 18.06 -4.48
N GLU A 124 15.53 17.20 -4.90
CA GLU A 124 15.28 16.25 -5.99
C GLU A 124 14.30 15.17 -5.53
N ILE A 125 14.38 14.73 -4.28
CA ILE A 125 13.43 13.81 -3.66
C ILE A 125 12.01 14.38 -3.74
N GLU A 126 11.81 15.63 -3.34
CA GLU A 126 10.49 16.29 -3.39
C GLU A 126 9.92 16.34 -4.82
N LEU A 127 10.76 16.68 -5.80
CA LEU A 127 10.35 16.74 -7.20
C LEU A 127 9.99 15.36 -7.75
N ARG A 128 10.75 14.33 -7.42
CA ARG A 128 10.47 12.94 -7.82
C ARG A 128 9.23 12.41 -7.15
N GLN A 129 8.99 12.75 -5.88
CA GLN A 129 7.76 12.39 -5.18
C GLN A 129 6.52 12.97 -5.87
N LYS A 130 6.54 14.25 -6.23
CA LYS A 130 5.46 14.90 -6.98
C LYS A 130 5.23 14.25 -8.35
N GLN A 131 6.31 13.89 -9.03
CA GLN A 131 6.23 13.18 -10.31
C GLN A 131 5.61 11.78 -10.16
N TYR A 132 6.02 11.03 -9.12
CA TYR A 132 5.43 9.73 -8.80
C TYR A 132 3.92 9.83 -8.53
N GLU A 133 3.50 10.76 -7.68
CA GLU A 133 2.09 10.98 -7.35
C GLU A 133 1.27 11.32 -8.60
N TYR A 134 1.77 12.22 -9.44
CA TYR A 134 1.14 12.58 -10.70
C TYR A 134 0.95 11.37 -11.63
N TYR A 135 2.00 10.58 -11.86
CA TYR A 135 1.90 9.42 -12.75
C TYR A 135 1.05 8.31 -12.16
N ARG A 136 1.12 8.08 -10.84
CA ARG A 136 0.27 7.13 -10.14
C ARG A 136 -1.20 7.47 -10.37
N GLU A 137 -1.60 8.69 -10.12
CA GLU A 137 -2.97 9.14 -10.33
C GLU A 137 -3.39 9.05 -11.79
N LYS A 138 -2.54 9.48 -12.71
CA LYS A 138 -2.82 9.43 -14.14
C LYS A 138 -2.97 8.00 -14.67
N LEU A 139 -2.12 7.08 -14.25
CA LEU A 139 -2.15 5.68 -14.67
C LEU A 139 -3.31 4.89 -14.05
N LEU A 140 -3.76 5.29 -12.86
CA LEU A 140 -4.84 4.62 -12.13
C LEU A 140 -6.21 5.29 -12.28
N ASN A 141 -6.28 6.44 -12.96
CA ASN A 141 -7.53 7.16 -13.22
C ASN A 141 -8.20 6.60 -14.49
N PHE A 142 -8.80 5.43 -14.35
CA PHE A 142 -9.63 4.87 -15.42
C PHE A 142 -11.01 5.55 -15.40
N LYS A 143 -11.44 6.09 -16.53
CA LYS A 143 -12.83 6.53 -16.70
C LYS A 143 -13.73 5.31 -16.53
N LYS A 144 -14.67 5.42 -15.59
CA LYS A 144 -15.77 4.46 -15.44
C LYS A 144 -16.67 4.46 -16.66
#